data_fbcb040831a307d5c45c3b882b9a35ee
#
_entry.id   fbcb040831a307d5c45c3b882b9a35ee
#
_cell.length_a   1.000
_cell.length_b   1.000
_cell.length_c   1.000
_cell.angle_alpha   90.00
_cell.angle_beta   90.00
_cell.angle_gamma   90.00
#
_symmetry.space_group_name_H-M   'P 1'
#
loop_
_entity.id
_entity.type
_entity.pdbx_description
1 polymer ?
#
loop_
_entity_poly.entity_id
_entity_poly.type
_entity_poly.pdbx_seq_one_letter_code
_entity_poly.pdbx_strand_id
1 'polypeptide(L)'
;DNPYNPVGLNDNMYLLENEYQKLGKLFAAISVKDEIKDSVKVIINIDEGDYIFIKDTRIQKRGNLDSSIVLRELKYDSGDLYSKIKIDKSSKHLRELGIFSTANIYPERVSGSDSLVDIVINLRRYKQREWNSSGGYDPISFAEGAPELSALSATIEWRNRAFFNTPKQFSAKIMAGIPVEVDFVAPRLRYDMSLSSNWFFGIRFPTKITGYYERFIIYEEQQYQESIDRFGTNLTQQFRLKGRSYFETKSVWEYFADASEKNIQERSISLKLNIDQKDDPLFTKKGFLFNSVIKSAGFGGSRAYSKMDMTINSYFPASRKSVLAIRVQIGKLWGWNNKYDDYSFEKFYLGGSTSMRGWEVLRFSENEKNEPNGETVRLMTNIEIRQNIYKSFGMTIFFDGGLLAELFPKDIFSELKWDSGIGIT
;
A
#
# COMPACT_ATOMS: atom_id res chain seq x y z
N ASP A 1 -4.32 -37.17 18.61
CA ASP A 1 -5.80 -37.30 18.64
C ASP A 1 -6.42 -35.92 18.56
N ASN A 2 -6.85 -35.51 17.37
CA ASN A 2 -7.63 -34.27 17.21
C ASN A 2 -9.12 -34.61 17.44
N PRO A 3 -9.84 -33.84 18.23
CA PRO A 3 -11.27 -34.02 18.39
C PRO A 3 -11.99 -33.82 17.05
N TYR A 4 -12.99 -34.67 16.78
CA TYR A 4 -13.79 -34.57 15.56
C TYR A 4 -14.45 -33.20 15.45
N ASN A 5 -14.19 -32.49 14.34
CA ASN A 5 -14.73 -31.18 14.06
C ASN A 5 -15.43 -31.19 12.69
N PRO A 6 -16.78 -31.31 12.64
CA PRO A 6 -17.52 -31.38 11.38
C PRO A 6 -17.43 -30.07 10.55
N VAL A 7 -17.30 -28.92 11.21
CA VAL A 7 -17.11 -27.65 10.50
C VAL A 7 -15.75 -27.61 9.78
N GLY A 8 -14.68 -27.99 10.48
CA GLY A 8 -13.35 -28.09 9.88
C GLY A 8 -13.27 -29.13 8.78
N LEU A 9 -14.08 -30.19 8.86
CA LEU A 9 -14.17 -31.22 7.80
C LEU A 9 -14.78 -30.63 6.53
N ASN A 10 -15.87 -29.87 6.63
CA ASN A 10 -16.49 -29.18 5.49
C ASN A 10 -15.52 -28.17 4.84
N ASP A 11 -14.78 -27.41 5.63
CA ASP A 11 -13.76 -26.48 5.11
C ASP A 11 -12.67 -27.25 4.33
N ASN A 12 -12.22 -28.38 4.85
CA ASN A 12 -11.23 -29.24 4.18
C ASN A 12 -11.77 -29.84 2.88
N MET A 13 -13.04 -30.23 2.83
CA MET A 13 -13.70 -30.71 1.60
C MET A 13 -13.71 -29.62 0.52
N TYR A 14 -14.10 -28.40 0.88
CA TYR A 14 -14.07 -27.26 -0.04
C TYR A 14 -12.64 -26.97 -0.55
N LEU A 15 -11.63 -27.10 0.30
CA LEU A 15 -10.23 -26.97 -0.12
C LEU A 15 -9.84 -28.07 -1.11
N LEU A 16 -10.26 -29.30 -0.87
CA LEU A 16 -9.97 -30.43 -1.75
C LEU A 16 -10.67 -30.28 -3.12
N GLU A 17 -11.95 -29.88 -3.16
CA GLU A 17 -12.64 -29.56 -4.41
C GLU A 17 -11.91 -28.47 -5.20
N ASN A 18 -11.42 -27.42 -4.53
CA ASN A 18 -10.62 -26.37 -5.17
C ASN A 18 -9.32 -26.92 -5.79
N GLU A 19 -8.66 -27.90 -5.16
CA GLU A 19 -7.46 -28.53 -5.75
C GLU A 19 -7.82 -29.30 -7.02
N TYR A 20 -8.91 -30.09 -7.04
CA TYR A 20 -9.40 -30.75 -8.25
C TYR A 20 -9.74 -29.76 -9.37
N GLN A 21 -10.39 -28.64 -9.04
CA GLN A 21 -10.70 -27.57 -10.02
C GLN A 21 -9.45 -26.89 -10.58
N LYS A 22 -8.37 -26.82 -9.83
CA LYS A 22 -7.07 -26.33 -10.34
C LYS A 22 -6.46 -27.28 -11.36
N LEU A 23 -6.71 -28.58 -11.22
CA LEU A 23 -6.22 -29.64 -12.10
C LEU A 23 -7.09 -29.87 -13.34
N GLY A 24 -8.19 -29.13 -13.50
CA GLY A 24 -9.12 -29.27 -14.63
C GLY A 24 -10.30 -30.21 -14.37
N LYS A 25 -10.48 -30.69 -13.16
CA LYS A 25 -11.57 -31.54 -12.71
C LYS A 25 -12.66 -30.68 -12.06
N LEU A 26 -13.32 -29.84 -12.87
CA LEU A 26 -14.28 -28.83 -12.39
C LEU A 26 -15.48 -29.42 -11.65
N PHE A 27 -15.92 -30.60 -12.05
CA PHE A 27 -17.12 -31.25 -11.52
C PHE A 27 -16.78 -32.44 -10.61
N ALA A 28 -15.58 -32.50 -10.08
CA ALA A 28 -15.23 -33.47 -9.07
C ALA A 28 -16.22 -33.39 -7.91
N ALA A 29 -16.80 -34.52 -7.54
CA ALA A 29 -17.77 -34.62 -6.45
C ALA A 29 -17.12 -35.31 -5.26
N ILE A 30 -17.17 -34.63 -4.10
CA ILE A 30 -16.62 -35.15 -2.85
C ILE A 30 -17.78 -35.35 -1.88
N SER A 31 -17.94 -36.57 -1.39
CA SER A 31 -18.94 -36.90 -0.39
C SER A 31 -18.28 -37.50 0.85
N VAL A 32 -18.82 -37.16 2.01
CA VAL A 32 -18.34 -37.67 3.29
C VAL A 32 -19.44 -38.47 3.97
N LYS A 33 -19.08 -39.59 4.52
CA LYS A 33 -19.90 -40.38 5.42
C LYS A 33 -19.16 -40.54 6.73
N ASP A 34 -19.78 -40.20 7.84
CA ASP A 34 -19.29 -40.40 9.17
C ASP A 34 -20.04 -41.55 9.86
N GLU A 35 -19.29 -42.48 10.40
CA GLU A 35 -19.80 -43.57 11.22
C GLU A 35 -19.34 -43.32 12.66
N ILE A 36 -20.29 -43.02 13.55
CA ILE A 36 -20.03 -42.73 14.95
C ILE A 36 -20.34 -43.98 15.76
N LYS A 37 -19.27 -44.59 16.35
CA LYS A 37 -19.37 -45.67 17.35
C LYS A 37 -18.45 -45.29 18.52
N ASP A 38 -17.56 -46.18 18.94
CA ASP A 38 -16.55 -45.90 19.96
C ASP A 38 -15.48 -44.91 19.46
N SER A 39 -15.35 -44.78 18.15
CA SER A 39 -14.53 -43.79 17.44
C SER A 39 -15.27 -43.24 16.23
N VAL A 40 -14.91 -42.03 15.78
CA VAL A 40 -15.48 -41.44 14.56
C VAL A 40 -14.66 -41.89 13.36
N LYS A 41 -15.26 -42.69 12.48
CA LYS A 41 -14.68 -43.05 11.20
C LYS A 41 -15.22 -42.14 10.11
N VAL A 42 -14.36 -41.40 9.47
CA VAL A 42 -14.71 -40.52 8.35
C VAL A 42 -14.30 -41.22 7.05
N ILE A 43 -15.28 -41.44 6.16
CA ILE A 43 -15.08 -42.03 4.84
C ILE A 43 -15.29 -40.92 3.81
N ILE A 44 -14.23 -40.58 3.08
CA ILE A 44 -14.29 -39.58 2.00
C ILE A 44 -14.33 -40.34 0.68
N ASN A 45 -15.43 -40.19 -0.07
CA ASN A 45 -15.56 -40.72 -1.42
C ASN A 45 -15.38 -39.58 -2.41
N ILE A 46 -14.50 -39.81 -3.40
CA ILE A 46 -14.15 -38.82 -4.42
C ILE A 46 -14.50 -39.41 -5.78
N ASP A 47 -15.38 -38.74 -6.49
CA ASP A 47 -15.61 -38.94 -7.92
C ASP A 47 -14.93 -37.79 -8.66
N GLU A 48 -13.82 -38.05 -9.31
CA GLU A 48 -13.02 -37.02 -9.97
C GLU A 48 -13.71 -36.45 -11.22
N GLY A 49 -14.62 -37.22 -11.85
CA GLY A 49 -15.21 -36.83 -13.11
C GLY A 49 -14.22 -36.67 -14.27
N ASP A 50 -14.67 -36.10 -15.36
CA ASP A 50 -13.86 -35.86 -16.56
C ASP A 50 -12.99 -34.60 -16.47
N TYR A 51 -11.96 -34.53 -17.32
CA TYR A 51 -11.27 -33.28 -17.60
C TYR A 51 -12.16 -32.34 -18.39
N ILE A 52 -12.24 -31.07 -17.96
CA ILE A 52 -13.12 -30.09 -18.55
C ILE A 52 -12.33 -29.12 -19.41
N PHE A 53 -12.78 -28.89 -20.64
CA PHE A 53 -12.18 -27.96 -21.58
C PHE A 53 -13.10 -26.76 -21.81
N ILE A 54 -12.50 -25.60 -22.06
CA ILE A 54 -13.20 -24.37 -22.35
C ILE A 54 -13.57 -24.37 -23.82
N LYS A 55 -14.88 -24.35 -24.13
CA LYS A 55 -15.37 -24.27 -25.50
C LYS A 55 -15.32 -22.85 -26.00
N ASP A 56 -15.99 -21.92 -25.30
CA ASP A 56 -16.11 -20.53 -25.73
C ASP A 56 -16.22 -19.58 -24.52
N THR A 57 -16.05 -18.27 -24.78
CA THR A 57 -16.19 -17.20 -23.77
C THR A 57 -17.33 -16.26 -24.16
N ARG A 58 -18.34 -16.17 -23.31
CA ARG A 58 -19.49 -15.29 -23.47
C ARG A 58 -19.41 -14.09 -22.53
N ILE A 59 -19.32 -12.87 -23.08
CA ILE A 59 -19.24 -11.63 -22.31
C ILE A 59 -20.63 -11.02 -22.20
N GLN A 60 -21.19 -11.04 -21.00
CA GLN A 60 -22.43 -10.34 -20.64
C GLN A 60 -22.06 -8.96 -20.07
N LYS A 61 -22.24 -7.92 -20.87
CA LYS A 61 -21.88 -6.55 -20.50
C LYS A 61 -23.08 -5.61 -20.59
N ARG A 62 -23.16 -4.67 -19.66
CA ARG A 62 -24.06 -3.51 -19.77
C ARG A 62 -23.26 -2.31 -20.25
N GLY A 63 -23.65 -1.74 -21.40
CA GLY A 63 -23.04 -0.55 -22.00
C GLY A 63 -22.03 -0.85 -23.13
N ASN A 64 -21.60 0.22 -23.80
CA ASN A 64 -20.74 0.15 -24.98
C ASN A 64 -19.27 0.07 -24.56
N LEU A 65 -18.74 -1.12 -24.36
CA LEU A 65 -17.33 -1.39 -24.07
C LEU A 65 -16.79 -2.32 -25.16
N ASP A 66 -15.61 -2.02 -25.68
CA ASP A 66 -14.93 -2.93 -26.61
C ASP A 66 -14.57 -4.24 -25.87
N SER A 67 -15.00 -5.35 -26.46
CA SER A 67 -14.74 -6.69 -25.90
C SER A 67 -13.26 -7.04 -25.88
N SER A 68 -12.45 -6.44 -26.76
CA SER A 68 -11.00 -6.63 -26.80
C SER A 68 -10.33 -6.23 -25.47
N ILE A 69 -10.89 -5.22 -24.79
CA ILE A 69 -10.42 -4.78 -23.45
C ILE A 69 -10.61 -5.89 -22.42
N VAL A 70 -11.67 -6.68 -22.53
CA VAL A 70 -11.95 -7.80 -21.61
C VAL A 70 -11.08 -9.00 -21.98
N LEU A 71 -11.09 -9.38 -23.26
CA LEU A 71 -10.39 -10.58 -23.74
C LEU A 71 -8.90 -10.57 -23.45
N ARG A 72 -8.22 -9.43 -23.60
CA ARG A 72 -6.78 -9.31 -23.32
C ARG A 72 -6.41 -9.50 -21.84
N GLU A 73 -7.37 -9.42 -20.91
CA GLU A 73 -7.13 -9.65 -19.46
C GLU A 73 -7.26 -11.13 -19.09
N LEU A 74 -7.79 -11.95 -19.99
CA LEU A 74 -7.97 -13.38 -19.76
C LEU A 74 -6.61 -14.10 -19.77
N LYS A 75 -6.52 -15.16 -18.98
CA LYS A 75 -5.32 -16.01 -18.86
C LYS A 75 -5.57 -17.41 -19.42
N TYR A 76 -6.62 -17.57 -20.17
CA TYR A 76 -7.01 -18.79 -20.86
C TYR A 76 -7.56 -18.46 -22.25
N ASP A 77 -7.53 -19.42 -23.13
CA ASP A 77 -8.08 -19.36 -24.47
C ASP A 77 -9.11 -20.47 -24.68
N SER A 78 -9.93 -20.37 -25.74
CA SER A 78 -10.82 -21.45 -26.16
C SER A 78 -10.00 -22.69 -26.53
N GLY A 79 -10.42 -23.85 -26.08
CA GLY A 79 -9.68 -25.12 -26.19
C GLY A 79 -8.77 -25.45 -25.03
N ASP A 80 -8.48 -24.51 -24.14
CA ASP A 80 -7.67 -24.75 -22.95
C ASP A 80 -8.39 -25.71 -21.97
N LEU A 81 -7.59 -26.51 -21.25
CA LEU A 81 -8.06 -27.21 -20.06
C LEU A 81 -8.50 -26.19 -19.03
N TYR A 82 -9.69 -26.37 -18.44
CA TYR A 82 -10.17 -25.52 -17.37
C TYR A 82 -9.16 -25.45 -16.23
N SER A 83 -8.91 -24.28 -15.71
CA SER A 83 -8.07 -24.09 -14.54
C SER A 83 -8.60 -22.95 -13.69
N LYS A 84 -9.02 -23.28 -12.48
CA LYS A 84 -9.49 -22.27 -11.49
C LYS A 84 -8.46 -21.17 -11.27
N ILE A 85 -7.17 -21.51 -11.27
CA ILE A 85 -6.09 -20.53 -11.13
C ILE A 85 -6.09 -19.51 -12.27
N LYS A 86 -6.27 -19.97 -13.52
CA LYS A 86 -6.35 -19.07 -14.68
C LYS A 86 -7.62 -18.20 -14.64
N ILE A 87 -8.77 -18.76 -14.24
CA ILE A 87 -10.02 -18.04 -14.08
C ILE A 87 -9.92 -16.97 -13.00
N ASP A 88 -9.40 -17.31 -11.81
CA ASP A 88 -9.23 -16.37 -10.70
C ASP A 88 -8.25 -15.23 -11.05
N LYS A 89 -7.15 -15.54 -11.76
CA LYS A 89 -6.22 -14.53 -12.29
C LYS A 89 -6.91 -13.60 -13.29
N SER A 90 -7.71 -14.13 -14.20
CA SER A 90 -8.47 -13.34 -15.17
C SER A 90 -9.47 -12.41 -14.47
N SER A 91 -10.22 -12.94 -13.49
CA SER A 91 -11.14 -12.16 -12.67
C SER A 91 -10.43 -11.05 -11.89
N LYS A 92 -9.25 -11.35 -11.32
CA LYS A 92 -8.41 -10.34 -10.65
C LYS A 92 -7.98 -9.26 -11.62
N HIS A 93 -7.50 -9.60 -12.82
CA HIS A 93 -7.07 -8.64 -13.83
C HIS A 93 -8.21 -7.72 -14.28
N LEU A 94 -9.42 -8.26 -14.50
CA LEU A 94 -10.59 -7.46 -14.84
C LEU A 94 -10.96 -6.46 -13.73
N ARG A 95 -10.91 -6.88 -12.47
CA ARG A 95 -11.13 -5.97 -11.32
C ARG A 95 -10.06 -4.89 -11.21
N GLU A 96 -8.81 -5.24 -11.51
CA GLU A 96 -7.68 -4.30 -11.48
C GLU A 96 -7.75 -3.21 -12.55
N LEU A 97 -8.55 -3.38 -13.61
CA LEU A 97 -8.83 -2.28 -14.54
C LEU A 97 -9.51 -1.09 -13.87
N GLY A 98 -10.20 -1.31 -12.74
CA GLY A 98 -10.86 -0.26 -11.95
C GLY A 98 -12.06 0.39 -12.62
N ILE A 99 -12.52 -0.14 -13.78
CA ILE A 99 -13.71 0.32 -14.51
C ILE A 99 -14.95 -0.52 -14.19
N PHE A 100 -14.77 -1.71 -13.59
CA PHE A 100 -15.86 -2.61 -13.25
C PHE A 100 -16.11 -2.63 -11.74
N SER A 101 -17.38 -2.45 -11.37
CA SER A 101 -17.86 -2.67 -9.99
C SER A 101 -18.05 -4.17 -9.71
N THR A 102 -18.36 -4.93 -10.74
CA THR A 102 -18.51 -6.39 -10.68
C THR A 102 -17.82 -7.00 -11.89
N ALA A 103 -17.01 -8.02 -11.66
CA ALA A 103 -16.38 -8.84 -12.68
C ALA A 103 -16.41 -10.29 -12.21
N ASN A 104 -17.49 -10.98 -12.50
CA ASN A 104 -17.69 -12.39 -12.15
C ASN A 104 -17.44 -13.24 -13.38
N ILE A 105 -16.60 -14.24 -13.21
CA ILE A 105 -16.29 -15.26 -14.23
C ILE A 105 -16.71 -16.59 -13.67
N TYR A 106 -17.56 -17.31 -14.40
CA TYR A 106 -18.01 -18.63 -13.98
C TYR A 106 -18.22 -19.54 -15.20
N PRO A 107 -18.01 -20.84 -15.03
CA PRO A 107 -18.25 -21.83 -16.07
C PRO A 107 -19.74 -22.20 -16.14
N GLU A 108 -20.25 -22.40 -17.36
CA GLU A 108 -21.55 -23.00 -17.63
C GLU A 108 -21.39 -24.27 -18.47
N ARG A 109 -22.07 -25.35 -18.11
CA ARG A 109 -22.04 -26.59 -18.90
C ARG A 109 -22.61 -26.35 -20.29
N VAL A 110 -21.94 -26.91 -21.29
CA VAL A 110 -22.48 -26.95 -22.65
C VAL A 110 -23.48 -28.08 -22.75
N SER A 111 -24.70 -27.80 -23.25
CA SER A 111 -25.73 -28.81 -23.44
C SER A 111 -25.22 -29.92 -24.36
N GLY A 112 -25.36 -31.18 -23.92
CA GLY A 112 -24.94 -32.36 -24.67
C GLY A 112 -23.43 -32.70 -24.60
N SER A 113 -22.70 -32.11 -23.68
CA SER A 113 -21.32 -32.47 -23.43
C SER A 113 -21.01 -32.51 -21.94
N ASP A 114 -20.35 -33.55 -21.48
CA ASP A 114 -19.91 -33.70 -20.09
C ASP A 114 -18.49 -33.13 -19.85
N SER A 115 -17.74 -32.87 -20.92
CA SER A 115 -16.33 -32.40 -20.87
C SER A 115 -16.13 -30.97 -21.34
N LEU A 116 -17.17 -30.23 -21.73
CA LEU A 116 -17.07 -28.87 -22.24
C LEU A 116 -17.86 -27.87 -21.39
N VAL A 117 -17.24 -26.70 -21.19
CA VAL A 117 -17.88 -25.55 -20.56
C VAL A 117 -17.70 -24.28 -21.39
N ASP A 118 -18.72 -23.42 -21.36
CA ASP A 118 -18.57 -22.02 -21.76
C ASP A 118 -18.22 -21.19 -20.54
N ILE A 119 -17.30 -20.25 -20.70
CA ILE A 119 -16.98 -19.30 -19.63
C ILE A 119 -17.83 -18.05 -19.79
N VAL A 120 -18.67 -17.78 -18.80
CA VAL A 120 -19.51 -16.59 -18.77
C VAL A 120 -18.86 -15.51 -17.93
N ILE A 121 -18.68 -14.33 -18.54
CA ILE A 121 -18.11 -13.15 -17.87
C ILE A 121 -19.23 -12.12 -17.69
N ASN A 122 -19.65 -11.92 -16.46
CA ASN A 122 -20.67 -10.92 -16.13
C ASN A 122 -20.02 -9.65 -15.60
N LEU A 123 -20.19 -8.54 -16.35
CA LEU A 123 -19.55 -7.27 -16.08
C LEU A 123 -20.57 -6.17 -15.79
N ARG A 124 -20.36 -5.47 -14.68
CA ARG A 124 -21.07 -4.24 -14.35
C ARG A 124 -20.05 -3.12 -14.19
N ARG A 125 -20.25 -2.00 -14.88
CA ARG A 125 -19.35 -0.84 -14.80
C ARG A 125 -19.62 0.03 -13.58
N TYR A 126 -18.59 0.66 -13.05
CA TYR A 126 -18.74 1.84 -12.19
C TYR A 126 -19.35 3.01 -12.96
N LYS A 127 -19.84 4.01 -12.24
CA LYS A 127 -20.08 5.32 -12.83
C LYS A 127 -18.78 5.83 -13.45
N GLN A 128 -18.85 6.30 -14.68
CA GLN A 128 -17.67 6.74 -15.41
C GLN A 128 -16.99 7.93 -14.76
N ARG A 129 -17.80 8.86 -14.23
CA ARG A 129 -17.34 10.08 -13.56
C ARG A 129 -17.84 10.09 -12.13
N GLU A 130 -16.99 10.49 -11.21
CA GLU A 130 -17.32 10.61 -9.80
C GLU A 130 -16.55 11.78 -9.18
N TRP A 131 -17.15 12.34 -8.15
CA TRP A 131 -16.54 13.29 -7.25
C TRP A 131 -16.39 12.63 -5.89
N ASN A 132 -15.23 12.78 -5.29
CA ASN A 132 -14.94 12.34 -3.92
C ASN A 132 -14.49 13.58 -3.15
N SER A 133 -14.95 13.71 -1.92
CA SER A 133 -14.47 14.70 -0.98
C SER A 133 -14.18 14.02 0.34
N SER A 134 -13.10 14.38 0.96
CA SER A 134 -12.74 13.98 2.33
C SER A 134 -12.19 15.20 3.06
N GLY A 135 -12.31 15.19 4.36
CA GLY A 135 -11.73 16.21 5.21
C GLY A 135 -11.79 15.75 6.66
N GLY A 136 -10.87 16.24 7.44
CA GLY A 136 -10.75 15.86 8.84
C GLY A 136 -9.37 16.18 9.39
N TYR A 137 -9.10 15.57 10.53
CA TYR A 137 -7.80 15.58 11.16
C TYR A 137 -6.97 14.44 10.53
N ASP A 138 -6.10 14.79 9.59
CA ASP A 138 -5.24 13.84 8.89
C ASP A 138 -3.77 14.23 9.08
N PRO A 139 -2.90 13.26 9.34
CA PRO A 139 -1.46 13.54 9.37
C PRO A 139 -0.94 13.88 7.97
N ILE A 140 -0.15 14.94 7.89
CA ILE A 140 0.50 15.38 6.65
C ILE A 140 2.00 15.20 6.77
N SER A 141 2.60 14.38 5.90
CA SER A 141 4.04 14.30 5.74
C SER A 141 4.53 15.44 4.85
N PHE A 142 5.49 16.23 5.27
CA PHE A 142 6.08 17.30 4.47
C PHE A 142 7.31 16.84 3.65
N ALA A 143 7.91 15.71 4.01
CA ALA A 143 8.96 15.06 3.25
C ALA A 143 8.84 13.53 3.34
N GLU A 144 9.39 12.81 2.37
CA GLU A 144 9.40 11.34 2.40
C GLU A 144 10.32 10.87 3.54
N GLY A 145 9.75 10.16 4.52
CA GLY A 145 10.46 9.71 5.73
C GLY A 145 10.50 10.70 6.88
N ALA A 146 9.93 11.91 6.74
CA ALA A 146 9.71 12.81 7.87
C ALA A 146 8.51 12.33 8.71
N PRO A 147 8.48 12.66 10.01
CA PRO A 147 7.29 12.47 10.82
C PRO A 147 6.09 13.18 10.20
N GLU A 148 4.92 12.61 10.37
CA GLU A 148 3.69 13.21 9.91
C GLU A 148 3.25 14.31 10.89
N LEU A 149 2.98 15.50 10.37
CA LEU A 149 2.42 16.60 11.14
C LEU A 149 0.91 16.40 11.25
N SER A 150 0.37 16.59 12.42
CA SER A 150 -1.08 16.63 12.63
C SER A 150 -1.68 17.84 11.91
N ALA A 151 -2.66 17.64 11.05
CA ALA A 151 -3.24 18.70 10.25
C ALA A 151 -4.76 18.56 10.09
N LEU A 152 -5.42 19.70 9.97
CA LEU A 152 -6.77 19.78 9.42
C LEU A 152 -6.65 19.84 7.90
N SER A 153 -7.15 18.84 7.21
CA SER A 153 -7.06 18.76 5.76
C SER A 153 -8.42 18.61 5.09
N ALA A 154 -8.50 19.09 3.86
CA ALA A 154 -9.63 18.84 2.96
C ALA A 154 -9.11 18.46 1.58
N THR A 155 -9.75 17.47 0.99
CA THR A 155 -9.42 16.97 -0.35
C THR A 155 -10.68 16.88 -1.19
N ILE A 156 -10.58 17.34 -2.44
CA ILE A 156 -11.60 17.14 -3.47
C ILE A 156 -10.93 16.46 -4.65
N GLU A 157 -11.51 15.37 -5.11
CA GLU A 157 -11.03 14.62 -6.27
C GLU A 157 -12.17 14.45 -7.28
N TRP A 158 -11.90 14.80 -8.53
CA TRP A 158 -12.69 14.38 -9.67
C TRP A 158 -11.98 13.24 -10.39
N ARG A 159 -12.72 12.17 -10.69
CA ARG A 159 -12.18 10.99 -11.35
C ARG A 159 -13.03 10.57 -12.53
N ASN A 160 -12.39 10.28 -13.67
CA ASN A 160 -12.97 9.64 -14.82
C ASN A 160 -12.32 8.26 -15.03
N ARG A 161 -13.08 7.20 -14.77
CA ARG A 161 -12.59 5.80 -14.81
C ARG A 161 -12.44 5.23 -16.21
N ALA A 162 -13.00 5.88 -17.22
CA ALA A 162 -12.91 5.44 -18.62
C ALA A 162 -12.64 6.65 -19.50
N PHE A 163 -11.47 7.24 -19.33
CA PHE A 163 -11.05 8.44 -20.05
C PHE A 163 -10.93 8.15 -21.56
N PHE A 164 -11.58 8.97 -22.37
CA PHE A 164 -11.76 8.75 -23.83
C PHE A 164 -12.31 7.35 -24.19
N ASN A 165 -13.24 6.82 -23.37
CA ASN A 165 -13.81 5.48 -23.51
C ASN A 165 -12.78 4.32 -23.51
N THR A 166 -11.57 4.57 -23.03
CA THR A 166 -10.51 3.58 -22.85
C THR A 166 -10.44 3.14 -21.39
N PRO A 167 -9.80 2.02 -21.03
CA PRO A 167 -9.59 1.61 -19.64
C PRO A 167 -8.47 2.41 -18.97
N LYS A 168 -8.32 3.67 -19.32
CA LYS A 168 -7.43 4.63 -18.67
C LYS A 168 -8.25 5.44 -17.68
N GLN A 169 -7.70 5.69 -16.52
CA GLN A 169 -8.33 6.52 -15.50
C GLN A 169 -7.60 7.85 -15.41
N PHE A 170 -8.38 8.93 -15.48
CA PHE A 170 -7.87 10.27 -15.22
C PHE A 170 -8.44 10.77 -13.90
N SER A 171 -7.62 11.43 -13.07
CA SER A 171 -8.09 12.14 -11.89
C SER A 171 -7.43 13.50 -11.77
N ALA A 172 -8.21 14.45 -11.25
CA ALA A 172 -7.75 15.75 -10.80
C ALA A 172 -8.09 15.88 -9.32
N LYS A 173 -7.11 16.20 -8.49
CA LYS A 173 -7.23 16.26 -7.04
C LYS A 173 -6.69 17.60 -6.54
N ILE A 174 -7.40 18.20 -5.61
CA ILE A 174 -6.98 19.38 -4.87
C ILE A 174 -6.97 19.01 -3.40
N MET A 175 -5.90 19.30 -2.71
CA MET A 175 -5.75 19.13 -1.27
C MET A 175 -5.31 20.45 -0.67
N ALA A 176 -5.97 20.84 0.41
CA ALA A 176 -5.56 21.93 1.29
C ALA A 176 -5.44 21.38 2.71
N GLY A 177 -4.39 21.75 3.43
CA GLY A 177 -4.17 21.31 4.81
C GLY A 177 -3.48 22.39 5.61
N ILE A 178 -3.88 22.51 6.89
CA ILE A 178 -3.30 23.43 7.86
C ILE A 178 -2.77 22.58 9.01
N PRO A 179 -1.46 22.54 9.27
CA PRO A 179 -0.93 21.93 10.46
C PRO A 179 -1.53 22.55 11.72
N VAL A 180 -1.86 21.75 12.72
CA VAL A 180 -2.45 22.22 14.00
C VAL A 180 -1.41 22.34 15.11
N GLU A 181 -0.14 22.12 14.81
CA GLU A 181 0.93 22.24 15.78
C GLU A 181 1.43 23.67 15.85
N VAL A 182 1.72 24.14 17.06
CA VAL A 182 1.87 25.55 17.41
C VAL A 182 2.93 26.30 16.59
N ASP A 183 3.96 25.59 16.14
CA ASP A 183 5.08 26.17 15.39
C ASP A 183 4.92 26.09 13.86
N PHE A 184 3.84 25.48 13.36
CA PHE A 184 3.62 25.21 11.94
C PHE A 184 2.23 25.66 11.46
N VAL A 185 1.98 26.97 11.47
CA VAL A 185 0.70 27.53 10.98
C VAL A 185 0.77 27.83 9.49
N ALA A 186 1.20 26.88 8.69
CA ALA A 186 1.39 27.12 7.28
C ALA A 186 0.44 26.27 6.41
N PRO A 187 -0.43 26.88 5.59
CA PRO A 187 -1.29 26.14 4.71
C PRO A 187 -0.46 25.42 3.62
N ARG A 188 -0.69 24.13 3.49
CA ARG A 188 -0.22 23.35 2.36
C ARG A 188 -1.31 23.28 1.31
N LEU A 189 -0.98 23.60 0.09
CA LEU A 189 -1.91 23.51 -1.05
C LEU A 189 -1.27 22.64 -2.11
N ARG A 190 -2.02 21.61 -2.57
CA ARG A 190 -1.53 20.69 -3.58
C ARG A 190 -2.58 20.41 -4.64
N TYR A 191 -2.15 20.46 -5.89
CA TYR A 191 -2.92 20.10 -7.07
C TYR A 191 -2.24 18.91 -7.75
N ASP A 192 -2.99 17.83 -8.00
CA ASP A 192 -2.51 16.67 -8.72
C ASP A 192 -3.41 16.41 -9.93
N MET A 193 -2.81 16.14 -11.09
CA MET A 193 -3.48 15.59 -12.24
C MET A 193 -2.81 14.28 -12.60
N SER A 194 -3.56 13.19 -12.67
CA SER A 194 -2.98 11.89 -12.96
C SER A 194 -3.73 11.11 -14.02
N LEU A 195 -2.97 10.38 -14.82
CA LEU A 195 -3.44 9.41 -15.79
C LEU A 195 -2.86 8.05 -15.45
N SER A 196 -3.70 7.05 -15.25
CA SER A 196 -3.27 5.68 -14.97
C SER A 196 -3.81 4.69 -16.00
N SER A 197 -3.00 3.69 -16.31
CA SER A 197 -3.34 2.59 -17.20
C SER A 197 -2.64 1.31 -16.75
N ASN A 198 -3.32 0.16 -16.86
CA ASN A 198 -2.69 -1.14 -16.60
C ASN A 198 -1.89 -1.65 -17.80
N TRP A 199 -2.05 -1.00 -18.96
CA TRP A 199 -1.37 -1.37 -20.21
C TRP A 199 -0.56 -0.20 -20.75
N PHE A 200 0.70 -0.45 -21.02
CA PHE A 200 1.63 0.51 -21.58
C PHE A 200 2.36 -0.14 -22.76
N PHE A 201 2.32 0.48 -23.95
CA PHE A 201 2.89 -0.06 -25.19
C PHE A 201 2.53 -1.54 -25.50
N GLY A 202 1.25 -1.92 -25.26
CA GLY A 202 0.79 -3.29 -25.56
C GLY A 202 1.21 -4.35 -24.53
N ILE A 203 1.92 -3.97 -23.48
CA ILE A 203 2.33 -4.84 -22.39
C ILE A 203 1.53 -4.48 -21.13
N ARG A 204 1.13 -5.48 -20.33
CA ARG A 204 0.48 -5.25 -19.03
C ARG A 204 1.51 -4.74 -18.02
N PHE A 205 1.57 -3.45 -17.90
CA PHE A 205 2.54 -2.72 -17.11
C PHE A 205 1.84 -1.55 -16.39
N PRO A 206 1.30 -1.78 -15.18
CA PRO A 206 0.52 -0.76 -14.47
C PRO A 206 1.33 0.51 -14.26
N THR A 207 0.91 1.57 -14.92
CA THR A 207 1.63 2.85 -14.97
C THR A 207 0.70 3.99 -14.58
N LYS A 208 1.17 4.89 -13.74
CA LYS A 208 0.52 6.15 -13.38
C LYS A 208 1.48 7.30 -13.65
N ILE A 209 1.04 8.25 -14.45
CA ILE A 209 1.74 9.53 -14.67
C ILE A 209 0.99 10.57 -13.86
N THR A 210 1.68 11.36 -13.04
CA THR A 210 1.10 12.44 -12.26
C THR A 210 1.89 13.71 -12.49
N GLY A 211 1.20 14.78 -12.92
CA GLY A 211 1.70 16.14 -12.84
C GLY A 211 1.15 16.79 -11.58
N TYR A 212 1.95 17.56 -10.88
CA TYR A 212 1.51 18.22 -9.65
C TYR A 212 2.17 19.58 -9.46
N TYR A 213 1.45 20.42 -8.72
CA TYR A 213 1.94 21.65 -8.15
C TYR A 213 1.62 21.62 -6.67
N GLU A 214 2.56 22.05 -5.84
CA GLU A 214 2.41 22.13 -4.40
C GLU A 214 3.08 23.37 -3.89
N ARG A 215 2.34 24.13 -3.08
CA ARG A 215 2.86 25.19 -2.25
C ARG A 215 2.85 24.74 -0.81
N PHE A 216 3.99 24.81 -0.16
CA PHE A 216 4.12 24.58 1.27
C PHE A 216 5.06 25.63 1.86
N ILE A 217 4.90 25.89 3.15
CA ILE A 217 5.69 26.90 3.84
C ILE A 217 6.61 26.13 4.79
N ILE A 218 7.90 26.47 4.75
CA ILE A 218 8.88 25.98 5.71
C ILE A 218 9.11 27.09 6.72
N TYR A 219 9.16 26.70 7.97
CA TYR A 219 9.51 27.58 9.06
C TYR A 219 11.03 27.62 9.18
N GLU A 220 11.66 28.70 8.75
CA GLU A 220 13.04 29.01 9.12
C GLU A 220 13.01 30.26 10.00
N GLU A 221 13.56 30.14 11.23
CA GLU A 221 13.63 31.19 12.24
C GLU A 221 12.28 31.86 12.61
N GLN A 222 12.01 32.11 13.87
CA GLN A 222 10.74 32.63 14.44
C GLN A 222 10.11 33.86 13.75
N GLN A 223 10.64 34.31 12.65
CA GLN A 223 10.18 35.54 11.97
C GLN A 223 9.97 35.45 10.45
N TYR A 224 10.36 34.38 9.76
CA TYR A 224 10.20 34.27 8.31
C TYR A 224 9.51 33.00 7.89
N GLN A 225 8.35 33.17 7.22
CA GLN A 225 7.68 32.09 6.50
C GLN A 225 8.18 32.12 5.05
N GLU A 226 9.05 31.24 4.66
CA GLU A 226 9.37 31.04 3.25
C GLU A 226 8.37 30.08 2.61
N SER A 227 7.73 30.52 1.54
CA SER A 227 6.88 29.66 0.74
C SER A 227 7.73 28.96 -0.33
N ILE A 228 7.66 27.65 -0.39
CA ILE A 228 8.28 26.86 -1.44
C ILE A 228 7.22 26.40 -2.40
N ASP A 229 7.38 26.75 -3.66
CA ASP A 229 6.58 26.26 -4.76
C ASP A 229 7.31 25.06 -5.39
N ARG A 230 6.66 23.92 -5.38
CA ARG A 230 7.14 22.70 -5.98
C ARG A 230 6.20 22.27 -7.11
N PHE A 231 6.72 22.06 -8.29
CA PHE A 231 5.97 21.47 -9.37
C PHE A 231 6.81 20.40 -10.06
N GLY A 232 6.13 19.39 -10.56
CA GLY A 232 6.84 18.30 -11.14
C GLY A 232 5.92 17.26 -11.79
N THR A 233 6.60 16.24 -12.30
CA THR A 233 5.94 15.05 -12.82
C THR A 233 6.56 13.81 -12.22
N ASN A 234 5.75 12.80 -12.01
CA ASN A 234 6.24 11.48 -11.67
C ASN A 234 5.60 10.39 -12.52
N LEU A 235 6.40 9.36 -12.77
CA LEU A 235 5.99 8.12 -13.40
C LEU A 235 6.10 7.03 -12.35
N THR A 236 4.97 6.45 -11.97
CA THR A 236 4.89 5.38 -10.98
C THR A 236 4.43 4.10 -11.62
N GLN A 237 5.12 3.00 -11.33
CA GLN A 237 4.80 1.66 -11.78
C GLN A 237 4.71 0.74 -10.59
N GLN A 238 3.54 0.11 -10.39
CA GLN A 238 3.29 -0.72 -9.23
C GLN A 238 2.95 -2.15 -9.63
N PHE A 239 3.75 -3.09 -9.17
CA PHE A 239 3.61 -4.52 -9.41
C PHE A 239 3.09 -5.20 -8.16
N ARG A 240 1.88 -5.73 -8.24
CA ARG A 240 1.30 -6.50 -7.13
C ARG A 240 2.01 -7.84 -6.98
N LEU A 241 2.41 -8.13 -5.77
CA LEU A 241 2.91 -9.42 -5.33
C LEU A 241 1.77 -10.27 -4.75
N LYS A 242 2.09 -11.24 -3.92
CA LYS A 242 1.08 -12.08 -3.23
C LYS A 242 0.38 -11.26 -2.14
N GLY A 243 -0.93 -11.43 -2.01
CA GLY A 243 -1.73 -10.76 -0.99
C GLY A 243 -1.80 -9.24 -1.19
N ARG A 244 -1.46 -8.49 -0.14
CA ARG A 244 -1.43 -7.02 -0.12
C ARG A 244 -0.04 -6.44 -0.43
N SER A 245 0.94 -7.31 -0.73
CA SER A 245 2.32 -6.90 -1.01
C SER A 245 2.48 -6.35 -2.42
N TYR A 246 3.40 -5.42 -2.60
CA TYR A 246 3.72 -4.85 -3.90
C TYR A 246 5.16 -4.35 -3.97
N PHE A 247 5.66 -4.26 -5.19
CA PHE A 247 6.88 -3.54 -5.57
C PHE A 247 6.49 -2.33 -6.41
N GLU A 248 7.13 -1.19 -6.18
CA GLU A 248 6.86 0.04 -6.90
C GLU A 248 8.16 0.70 -7.34
N THR A 249 8.18 1.20 -8.57
CA THR A 249 9.20 2.12 -9.05
C THR A 249 8.57 3.48 -9.27
N LYS A 250 9.27 4.54 -8.89
CA LYS A 250 8.82 5.90 -9.08
C LYS A 250 9.98 6.74 -9.62
N SER A 251 9.82 7.28 -10.81
CA SER A 251 10.74 8.26 -11.37
C SER A 251 10.12 9.64 -11.22
N VAL A 252 10.88 10.59 -10.72
CA VAL A 252 10.42 11.94 -10.38
C VAL A 252 11.27 12.97 -11.11
N TRP A 253 10.60 14.00 -11.59
CA TRP A 253 11.20 15.20 -12.13
C TRP A 253 10.52 16.39 -11.47
N GLU A 254 11.23 17.06 -10.59
CA GLU A 254 10.73 18.16 -9.76
C GLU A 254 11.56 19.43 -9.96
N TYR A 255 10.86 20.53 -9.78
CA TYR A 255 11.44 21.86 -9.75
C TYR A 255 10.95 22.55 -8.48
N PHE A 256 11.86 23.10 -7.70
CA PHE A 256 11.60 23.87 -6.50
C PHE A 256 11.92 25.32 -6.78
N ALA A 257 10.98 26.20 -6.59
CA ALA A 257 11.17 27.63 -6.59
C ALA A 257 11.06 28.14 -5.15
N ASP A 258 12.16 28.70 -4.70
CA ASP A 258 12.29 29.31 -3.37
C ASP A 258 12.28 30.83 -3.51
N ALA A 259 11.83 31.55 -2.46
CA ALA A 259 11.89 33.00 -2.37
C ALA A 259 13.34 33.56 -2.42
N SER A 260 14.32 32.73 -2.07
CA SER A 260 15.77 33.07 -2.14
C SER A 260 16.39 32.96 -3.56
N GLU A 261 15.56 32.81 -4.62
CA GLU A 261 15.98 32.69 -6.02
C GLU A 261 16.81 31.44 -6.38
N LYS A 262 16.93 30.45 -5.49
CA LYS A 262 17.57 29.20 -5.80
C LYS A 262 16.62 28.26 -6.52
N ASN A 263 16.80 28.14 -7.81
CA ASN A 263 16.06 27.17 -8.63
C ASN A 263 16.71 25.78 -8.48
N ILE A 264 16.09 24.90 -7.72
CA ILE A 264 16.57 23.55 -7.49
C ILE A 264 15.79 22.58 -8.40
N GLN A 265 16.52 21.78 -9.16
CA GLN A 265 15.94 20.70 -9.95
C GLN A 265 16.32 19.37 -9.32
N GLU A 266 15.31 18.53 -9.07
CA GLU A 266 15.55 17.16 -8.65
C GLU A 266 15.08 16.18 -9.73
N ARG A 267 15.94 15.24 -10.05
CA ARG A 267 15.62 14.07 -10.86
C ARG A 267 15.99 12.84 -10.09
N SER A 268 14.99 12.09 -9.69
CA SER A 268 15.20 10.95 -8.79
C SER A 268 14.47 9.71 -9.27
N ILE A 269 15.00 8.56 -8.86
CA ILE A 269 14.37 7.26 -9.02
C ILE A 269 14.27 6.64 -7.63
N SER A 270 13.09 6.15 -7.27
CA SER A 270 12.89 5.39 -6.05
C SER A 270 12.33 4.00 -6.32
N LEU A 271 12.77 3.05 -5.51
CA LEU A 271 12.30 1.67 -5.48
C LEU A 271 11.66 1.45 -4.12
N LYS A 272 10.41 1.03 -4.12
CA LYS A 272 9.67 0.73 -2.90
C LYS A 272 9.24 -0.72 -2.88
N LEU A 273 9.54 -1.41 -1.80
CA LEU A 273 9.06 -2.76 -1.54
C LEU A 273 8.15 -2.73 -0.31
N ASN A 274 6.93 -3.21 -0.48
CA ASN A 274 5.97 -3.40 0.60
C ASN A 274 5.63 -4.89 0.70
N ILE A 275 5.87 -5.50 1.86
CA ILE A 275 5.50 -6.88 2.15
C ILE A 275 4.53 -6.86 3.32
N ASP A 276 3.24 -7.10 3.05
CA ASP A 276 2.17 -7.13 4.04
C ASP A 276 1.71 -8.57 4.28
N GLN A 277 2.11 -9.12 5.43
CA GLN A 277 1.75 -10.45 5.93
C GLN A 277 0.88 -10.36 7.20
N LYS A 278 0.25 -9.21 7.43
CA LYS A 278 -0.67 -9.03 8.56
C LYS A 278 -1.94 -9.86 8.36
N ASP A 279 -2.46 -10.41 9.45
CA ASP A 279 -3.74 -11.11 9.47
C ASP A 279 -4.91 -10.17 9.12
N ASP A 280 -4.97 -9.00 9.76
CA ASP A 280 -5.96 -7.97 9.51
C ASP A 280 -5.28 -6.62 9.21
N PRO A 281 -5.74 -5.84 8.22
CA PRO A 281 -5.13 -4.55 7.88
C PRO A 281 -5.31 -3.47 8.95
N LEU A 282 -6.43 -3.48 9.70
CA LEU A 282 -6.81 -2.46 10.69
C LEU A 282 -6.53 -2.93 12.11
N PHE A 283 -6.98 -4.14 12.47
CA PHE A 283 -6.88 -4.69 13.82
C PHE A 283 -5.90 -5.86 13.86
N THR A 284 -4.66 -5.58 13.46
CA THR A 284 -3.61 -6.59 13.35
C THR A 284 -3.27 -7.21 14.69
N LYS A 285 -3.37 -8.53 14.77
CA LYS A 285 -2.98 -9.33 15.95
C LYS A 285 -1.72 -10.15 15.70
N LYS A 286 -1.48 -10.54 14.47
CA LYS A 286 -0.37 -11.42 14.09
C LYS A 286 0.17 -11.05 12.71
N GLY A 287 1.47 -11.28 12.53
CA GLY A 287 2.15 -11.10 11.25
C GLY A 287 3.06 -9.88 11.24
N PHE A 288 3.43 -9.42 10.07
CA PHE A 288 4.31 -8.27 9.92
C PHE A 288 4.01 -7.46 8.66
N LEU A 289 4.47 -6.21 8.70
CA LEU A 289 4.51 -5.30 7.56
C LEU A 289 5.94 -4.79 7.41
N PHE A 290 6.57 -5.08 6.28
CA PHE A 290 7.87 -4.55 5.91
C PHE A 290 7.73 -3.54 4.79
N ASN A 291 8.30 -2.35 4.98
CA ASN A 291 8.43 -1.31 3.96
C ASN A 291 9.90 -0.96 3.78
N SER A 292 10.34 -0.87 2.54
CA SER A 292 11.67 -0.36 2.20
C SER A 292 11.54 0.61 1.04
N VAL A 293 12.16 1.77 1.18
CA VAL A 293 12.29 2.76 0.12
C VAL A 293 13.76 3.05 -0.09
N ILE A 294 14.24 2.94 -1.32
CA ILE A 294 15.55 3.38 -1.74
C ILE A 294 15.34 4.43 -2.81
N LYS A 295 15.80 5.65 -2.57
CA LYS A 295 15.72 6.79 -3.48
C LYS A 295 17.12 7.22 -3.88
N SER A 296 17.34 7.50 -5.14
CA SER A 296 18.58 8.09 -5.66
C SER A 296 18.23 9.27 -6.55
N ALA A 297 18.84 10.40 -6.28
CA ALA A 297 18.74 11.64 -7.06
C ALA A 297 20.12 12.00 -7.66
N GLY A 298 20.12 12.77 -8.74
CA GLY A 298 21.38 13.20 -9.37
C GLY A 298 21.47 12.95 -10.86
N PHE A 299 20.40 12.47 -11.47
CA PHE A 299 20.33 12.17 -12.92
C PHE A 299 20.20 13.46 -13.76
N GLY A 300 21.22 14.37 -13.65
CA GLY A 300 21.25 15.68 -14.30
C GLY A 300 20.43 16.76 -13.60
N GLY A 301 20.01 16.55 -12.35
CA GLY A 301 19.43 17.58 -11.47
C GLY A 301 20.51 18.33 -10.67
N SER A 302 20.08 19.27 -9.84
CA SER A 302 20.95 20.06 -8.97
C SER A 302 21.37 19.31 -7.71
N ARG A 303 20.60 18.29 -7.28
CA ARG A 303 20.86 17.47 -6.09
C ARG A 303 21.39 16.11 -6.47
N ALA A 304 22.35 15.60 -5.70
CA ALA A 304 22.96 14.30 -5.91
C ALA A 304 23.13 13.56 -4.59
N TYR A 305 22.22 12.63 -4.28
CA TYR A 305 22.19 11.87 -3.04
C TYR A 305 21.54 10.50 -3.23
N SER A 306 21.74 9.63 -2.27
CA SER A 306 20.93 8.42 -2.09
C SER A 306 20.38 8.37 -0.67
N LYS A 307 19.15 7.89 -0.55
CA LYS A 307 18.43 7.73 0.71
C LYS A 307 17.84 6.34 0.79
N MET A 308 18.01 5.69 1.92
CA MET A 308 17.39 4.42 2.26
C MET A 308 16.57 4.60 3.52
N ASP A 309 15.33 4.13 3.48
CA ASP A 309 14.44 4.10 4.63
C ASP A 309 13.76 2.73 4.70
N MET A 310 13.91 2.05 5.82
CA MET A 310 13.35 0.73 6.06
C MET A 310 12.54 0.73 7.35
N THR A 311 11.36 0.14 7.30
CA THR A 311 10.48 -0.04 8.45
C THR A 311 9.96 -1.46 8.51
N ILE A 312 10.04 -2.08 9.67
CA ILE A 312 9.37 -3.33 9.96
C ILE A 312 8.42 -3.14 11.15
N ASN A 313 7.17 -3.52 10.98
CA ASN A 313 6.19 -3.60 12.06
C ASN A 313 5.84 -5.07 12.26
N SER A 314 6.06 -5.61 13.44
CA SER A 314 5.80 -7.00 13.79
C SER A 314 4.75 -7.08 14.89
N TYR A 315 3.85 -8.05 14.79
CA TYR A 315 2.73 -8.23 15.71
C TYR A 315 2.69 -9.65 16.22
N PHE A 316 2.66 -9.80 17.55
CA PHE A 316 2.65 -11.07 18.23
C PHE A 316 1.46 -11.14 19.20
N PRO A 317 0.58 -12.14 19.09
CA PRO A 317 -0.51 -12.30 20.03
C PRO A 317 0.06 -12.74 21.39
N ALA A 318 0.02 -11.84 22.39
CA ALA A 318 0.45 -12.15 23.76
C ALA A 318 -0.66 -12.87 24.56
N SER A 319 -1.93 -12.57 24.24
CA SER A 319 -3.11 -13.26 24.77
C SER A 319 -4.30 -13.11 23.80
N ARG A 320 -5.48 -13.65 24.15
CA ARG A 320 -6.71 -13.46 23.34
C ARG A 320 -7.09 -11.97 23.19
N LYS A 321 -6.69 -11.12 24.13
CA LYS A 321 -7.04 -9.68 24.19
C LYS A 321 -5.83 -8.76 24.10
N SER A 322 -4.60 -9.30 24.10
CA SER A 322 -3.36 -8.51 24.11
C SER A 322 -2.49 -8.82 22.91
N VAL A 323 -1.87 -7.78 22.36
CA VAL A 323 -0.93 -7.87 21.24
C VAL A 323 0.34 -7.11 21.60
N LEU A 324 1.49 -7.76 21.42
CA LEU A 324 2.80 -7.09 21.41
C LEU A 324 3.07 -6.61 19.98
N ALA A 325 3.19 -5.29 19.81
CA ALA A 325 3.55 -4.67 18.55
C ALA A 325 4.96 -4.08 18.67
N ILE A 326 5.81 -4.37 17.69
CA ILE A 326 7.19 -3.87 17.63
C ILE A 326 7.38 -3.21 16.29
N ARG A 327 7.83 -1.96 16.27
CA ARG A 327 8.24 -1.25 15.06
C ARG A 327 9.73 -0.91 15.15
N VAL A 328 10.46 -1.16 14.09
CA VAL A 328 11.83 -0.72 13.94
C VAL A 328 11.95 0.02 12.62
N GLN A 329 12.56 1.21 12.66
CA GLN A 329 12.88 2.01 11.47
C GLN A 329 14.38 2.31 11.43
N ILE A 330 14.95 2.16 10.25
CA ILE A 330 16.35 2.47 9.99
C ILE A 330 16.40 3.31 8.72
N GLY A 331 17.05 4.47 8.82
CA GLY A 331 17.23 5.39 7.70
C GLY A 331 18.69 5.82 7.55
N LYS A 332 19.12 5.97 6.31
CA LYS A 332 20.43 6.56 5.98
C LYS A 332 20.31 7.40 4.72
N LEU A 333 20.86 8.61 4.80
CA LEU A 333 21.05 9.53 3.70
C LEU A 333 22.55 9.73 3.48
N TRP A 334 22.99 9.73 2.23
CA TRP A 334 24.38 10.04 1.86
C TRP A 334 24.45 10.81 0.55
N GLY A 335 25.24 11.88 0.52
CA GLY A 335 25.52 12.66 -0.68
C GLY A 335 26.52 11.96 -1.60
N TRP A 336 26.43 12.21 -2.89
CA TRP A 336 27.37 11.67 -3.87
C TRP A 336 28.61 12.56 -4.06
N ASN A 337 28.46 13.87 -3.79
CA ASN A 337 29.52 14.85 -3.91
C ASN A 337 29.42 15.88 -2.79
N ASN A 338 30.56 16.34 -2.24
CA ASN A 338 30.63 17.36 -1.18
C ASN A 338 30.09 18.75 -1.58
N LYS A 339 29.58 18.92 -2.79
CA LYS A 339 29.13 20.19 -3.35
C LYS A 339 27.68 20.58 -3.03
N TYR A 340 26.90 19.72 -2.41
CA TYR A 340 25.46 19.91 -2.23
C TYR A 340 25.09 19.71 -0.78
N ASP A 341 25.38 20.71 0.04
CA ASP A 341 25.05 20.70 1.49
C ASP A 341 23.53 20.93 1.77
N ASP A 342 22.72 21.14 0.72
CA ASP A 342 21.29 21.38 0.88
C ASP A 342 20.45 20.10 0.76
N TYR A 343 20.61 19.21 1.75
CA TYR A 343 19.79 18.03 1.95
C TYR A 343 18.73 18.21 3.05
N SER A 344 18.51 19.42 3.52
CA SER A 344 17.64 19.69 4.69
C SER A 344 16.26 19.05 4.58
N PHE A 345 15.65 19.07 3.38
CA PHE A 345 14.36 18.44 3.10
C PHE A 345 14.36 16.91 3.10
N GLU A 346 15.53 16.29 2.96
CA GLU A 346 15.67 14.84 2.89
C GLU A 346 16.22 14.25 4.17
N LYS A 347 16.69 15.06 5.10
CA LYS A 347 17.16 14.61 6.41
C LYS A 347 16.03 13.92 7.18
N PHE A 348 16.42 13.07 8.10
CA PHE A 348 15.48 12.40 8.99
C PHE A 348 15.26 13.24 10.24
N TYR A 349 14.01 13.30 10.66
CA TYR A 349 13.58 13.94 11.88
C TYR A 349 12.87 12.92 12.77
N LEU A 350 12.87 13.14 14.08
CA LEU A 350 12.15 12.39 15.07
C LEU A 350 11.40 13.36 16.01
N GLY A 351 10.45 12.83 16.77
CA GLY A 351 9.58 13.57 17.69
C GLY A 351 8.13 13.54 17.22
N GLY A 352 7.22 13.68 18.15
CA GLY A 352 5.78 13.66 17.94
C GLY A 352 5.11 12.29 18.04
N SER A 353 3.79 12.30 18.00
CA SER A 353 2.92 11.16 18.31
C SER A 353 3.12 9.92 17.41
N THR A 354 3.68 10.10 16.22
CA THR A 354 3.89 9.02 15.25
C THR A 354 5.31 8.45 15.28
N SER A 355 6.21 9.03 16.08
CA SER A 355 7.61 8.60 16.18
C SER A 355 8.07 8.44 17.62
N MET A 356 8.67 9.47 18.22
CA MET A 356 9.12 9.54 19.62
C MET A 356 8.13 10.38 20.41
N ARG A 357 7.23 9.74 21.14
CA ARG A 357 6.05 10.39 21.76
C ARG A 357 6.38 11.30 22.93
N GLY A 358 7.54 11.12 23.55
CA GLY A 358 8.03 11.96 24.63
C GLY A 358 8.68 13.27 24.18
N TRP A 359 8.81 13.51 22.86
CA TRP A 359 9.37 14.73 22.29
C TRP A 359 8.32 15.48 21.47
N GLU A 360 8.44 16.79 21.42
CA GLU A 360 7.67 17.61 20.50
C GLU A 360 7.97 17.20 19.06
N VAL A 361 7.05 17.53 18.16
CA VAL A 361 7.16 17.19 16.74
C VAL A 361 8.42 17.77 16.15
N LEU A 362 9.22 16.90 15.49
CA LEU A 362 10.51 17.21 14.86
C LEU A 362 11.63 17.63 15.83
N ARG A 363 11.35 17.86 17.11
CA ARG A 363 12.27 18.41 18.11
C ARG A 363 13.04 17.36 18.92
N PHE A 364 13.26 16.19 18.36
CA PHE A 364 14.12 15.18 18.99
C PHE A 364 15.61 15.62 19.02
N SER A 365 16.02 16.38 18.01
CA SER A 365 17.30 17.07 17.90
C SER A 365 17.06 18.50 17.51
N GLU A 366 17.76 19.44 18.13
CA GLU A 366 17.67 20.88 17.89
C GLU A 366 19.07 21.44 17.63
N ASN A 367 19.14 22.52 16.84
CA ASN A 367 20.35 23.28 16.62
C ASN A 367 20.58 24.30 17.76
N GLU A 368 21.65 25.08 17.67
CA GLU A 368 22.00 26.10 18.66
C GLU A 368 20.95 27.22 18.81
N LYS A 369 20.06 27.37 17.85
CA LYS A 369 18.96 28.32 17.84
C LYS A 369 17.61 27.74 18.34
N ASN A 370 17.61 26.51 18.87
CA ASN A 370 16.43 25.75 19.26
C ASN A 370 15.46 25.45 18.09
N GLU A 371 16.00 25.30 16.88
CA GLU A 371 15.20 24.87 15.72
C GLU A 371 15.36 23.38 15.46
N PRO A 372 14.35 22.71 14.89
CA PRO A 372 14.43 21.32 14.54
C PRO A 372 15.65 21.01 13.66
N ASN A 373 16.49 20.08 14.11
CA ASN A 373 17.67 19.64 13.38
C ASN A 373 17.49 18.21 12.89
N GLY A 374 17.41 18.04 11.58
CA GLY A 374 17.40 16.73 10.95
C GLY A 374 18.81 16.18 10.75
N GLU A 375 18.91 14.84 10.71
CA GLU A 375 20.18 14.13 10.57
C GLU A 375 20.18 13.13 9.41
N THR A 376 21.34 12.65 9.01
CA THR A 376 21.47 11.71 7.88
C THR A 376 21.28 10.26 8.27
N VAL A 377 21.33 9.93 9.55
CA VAL A 377 21.07 8.59 10.12
C VAL A 377 19.89 8.67 11.07
N ARG A 378 18.97 7.73 10.93
CA ARG A 378 17.87 7.49 11.87
C ARG A 378 17.84 6.04 12.28
N LEU A 379 17.70 5.81 13.58
CA LEU A 379 17.26 4.55 14.14
C LEU A 379 16.10 4.86 15.08
N MET A 380 15.00 4.10 14.95
CA MET A 380 13.85 4.23 15.83
C MET A 380 13.27 2.88 16.15
N THR A 381 12.87 2.65 17.37
CA THR A 381 12.12 1.48 17.80
C THR A 381 10.94 1.91 18.66
N ASN A 382 9.78 1.27 18.43
CA ASN A 382 8.61 1.43 19.30
C ASN A 382 8.16 0.04 19.70
N ILE A 383 7.99 -0.17 20.98
CA ILE A 383 7.49 -1.42 21.56
C ILE A 383 6.18 -1.09 22.27
N GLU A 384 5.11 -1.78 21.93
CA GLU A 384 3.78 -1.53 22.48
C GLU A 384 3.12 -2.82 22.93
N ILE A 385 2.54 -2.77 24.11
CA ILE A 385 1.59 -3.78 24.58
C ILE A 385 0.20 -3.17 24.47
N ARG A 386 -0.56 -3.65 23.50
CA ARG A 386 -1.95 -3.22 23.24
C ARG A 386 -2.91 -4.18 23.91
N GLN A 387 -3.75 -3.68 24.80
CA GLN A 387 -4.73 -4.46 25.53
C GLN A 387 -6.14 -3.98 25.20
N ASN A 388 -6.98 -4.86 24.64
CA ASN A 388 -8.40 -4.56 24.53
C ASN A 388 -9.07 -4.77 25.90
N ILE A 389 -9.68 -3.71 26.44
CA ILE A 389 -10.32 -3.71 27.75
C ILE A 389 -11.81 -4.02 27.62
N TYR A 390 -12.54 -3.22 26.85
CA TYR A 390 -13.99 -3.35 26.71
C TYR A 390 -14.48 -2.83 25.36
N LYS A 391 -15.11 -3.70 24.56
CA LYS A 391 -15.63 -3.40 23.21
C LYS A 391 -14.56 -2.74 22.34
N SER A 392 -14.73 -1.45 22.01
CA SER A 392 -13.82 -0.66 21.19
C SER A 392 -12.76 0.10 22.00
N PHE A 393 -12.77 0.00 23.33
CA PHE A 393 -11.80 0.68 24.17
C PHE A 393 -10.62 -0.23 24.50
N GLY A 394 -9.43 0.28 24.25
CA GLY A 394 -8.18 -0.37 24.58
C GLY A 394 -7.24 0.55 25.37
N MET A 395 -6.19 -0.05 25.89
CA MET A 395 -5.06 0.63 26.53
C MET A 395 -3.77 0.15 25.87
N THR A 396 -2.85 1.07 25.67
CA THR A 396 -1.52 0.78 25.14
C THR A 396 -0.49 1.28 26.13
N ILE A 397 0.42 0.42 26.54
CA ILE A 397 1.67 0.80 27.21
C ILE A 397 2.75 0.78 26.16
N PHE A 398 3.54 1.84 26.07
CA PHE A 398 4.57 1.94 25.04
C PHE A 398 5.93 2.33 25.60
N PHE A 399 6.94 1.95 24.84
CA PHE A 399 8.33 2.28 25.06
C PHE A 399 8.96 2.60 23.72
N ASP A 400 9.44 3.84 23.56
CA ASP A 400 10.02 4.33 22.32
C ASP A 400 11.52 4.59 22.50
N GLY A 401 12.33 4.24 21.51
CA GLY A 401 13.75 4.50 21.46
C GLY A 401 14.15 5.14 20.13
N GLY A 402 14.94 6.17 20.17
CA GLY A 402 15.34 6.92 18.97
C GLY A 402 16.79 7.39 18.99
N LEU A 403 17.34 7.50 17.79
CA LEU A 403 18.67 8.04 17.50
C LEU A 403 18.62 8.83 16.20
N LEU A 404 19.13 10.04 16.24
CA LEU A 404 19.49 10.83 15.06
C LEU A 404 20.99 11.16 15.13
N ALA A 405 21.72 10.93 14.04
CA ALA A 405 23.15 11.18 13.99
C ALA A 405 23.60 11.46 12.54
N GLU A 406 24.72 12.11 12.36
CA GLU A 406 25.35 12.27 11.06
C GLU A 406 25.95 10.95 10.54
N LEU A 407 26.54 10.17 11.43
CA LEU A 407 27.10 8.85 11.14
C LEU A 407 26.58 7.83 12.16
N PHE A 408 26.57 6.55 11.77
CA PHE A 408 26.26 5.48 12.74
C PHE A 408 27.29 5.50 13.87
N PRO A 409 26.87 5.70 15.12
CA PRO A 409 27.78 5.70 16.24
C PRO A 409 28.36 4.29 16.48
N LYS A 410 29.55 4.23 17.06
CA LYS A 410 30.19 2.94 17.41
C LYS A 410 29.42 2.20 18.49
N ASP A 411 28.86 2.93 19.45
CA ASP A 411 27.99 2.40 20.48
C ASP A 411 26.59 3.01 20.34
N ILE A 412 25.72 2.26 19.68
CA ILE A 412 24.34 2.70 19.43
C ILE A 412 23.55 2.82 20.73
N PHE A 413 23.78 1.92 21.69
CA PHE A 413 22.98 1.88 22.92
C PHE A 413 23.23 3.06 23.84
N SER A 414 24.45 3.62 23.85
CA SER A 414 24.79 4.78 24.67
C SER A 414 24.17 6.08 24.15
N GLU A 415 23.84 6.15 22.85
CA GLU A 415 23.31 7.36 22.23
C GLU A 415 21.79 7.29 21.99
N LEU A 416 21.17 6.14 22.20
CA LEU A 416 19.72 6.01 22.13
C LEU A 416 19.04 6.79 23.24
N LYS A 417 18.13 7.69 22.88
CA LYS A 417 17.21 8.35 23.82
C LYS A 417 15.91 7.56 23.88
N TRP A 418 15.32 7.50 25.07
CA TRP A 418 14.16 6.66 25.34
C TRP A 418 13.04 7.46 25.97
N ASP A 419 11.81 7.09 25.67
CA ASP A 419 10.62 7.51 26.39
C ASP A 419 9.66 6.35 26.62
N SER A 420 8.67 6.57 27.48
CA SER A 420 7.62 5.59 27.75
C SER A 420 6.33 6.28 28.19
N GLY A 421 5.22 5.63 27.97
CA GLY A 421 3.95 6.19 28.37
C GLY A 421 2.79 5.21 28.23
N ILE A 422 1.59 5.74 28.48
CA ILE A 422 0.33 5.03 28.41
C ILE A 422 -0.61 5.78 27.47
N GLY A 423 -1.31 5.07 26.60
CA GLY A 423 -2.31 5.61 25.70
C GLY A 423 -3.64 4.89 25.83
N ILE A 424 -4.72 5.58 25.49
CA ILE A 424 -6.07 5.01 25.33
C ILE A 424 -6.31 4.84 23.83
N THR A 425 -6.80 3.69 23.42
CA THR A 425 -7.06 3.35 22.01
C THR A 425 -8.48 2.85 21.80
#